data_855aa5aa4e165d435997eee5ee02ca27
#
_entry.id   855aa5aa4e165d435997eee5ee02ca27
#
_cell.length_a   1.000
_cell.length_b   1.000
_cell.length_c   1.000
_cell.angle_alpha   90.00
_cell.angle_beta   90.00
_cell.angle_gamma   90.00
#
_symmetry.space_group_name_H-M   'P 1'
#
loop_
_entity.id
_entity.type
_entity.pdbx_description
1 polymer ?
#
loop_
_entity_poly.entity_id
_entity_poly.type
_entity_poly.pdbx_seq_one_letter_code
_entity_poly.pdbx_strand_id
1 'polypeptide(L)'
;MITTEQIKDLRDKTGVSIMQCKKALEDAGGDFEQALVLLKKKGAEIAGKKSDRDLGAGIVQAYIHTSGEVGAMVELWCETDFVAKNEEFKALAYDIAMQVAATRPEFKSMDDVDESAKDKAKEVFEKELEGKPDNLKAQILEGKINAYFKEMVLLEQPFIKDDGITVATMISNAIQKFGEKVVIGKFVRFTTKS
;
A
#
# COMPACT_ATOMS: atom_id res chain seq x y z
N MET A 1 7.66 -4.64 31.33
CA MET A 1 8.07 -3.21 31.26
C MET A 1 8.57 -2.97 29.85
N ILE A 2 8.04 -1.95 29.16
CA ILE A 2 8.41 -1.68 27.76
C ILE A 2 9.81 -1.06 27.75
N THR A 3 10.70 -1.60 26.89
CA THR A 3 12.09 -1.14 26.77
C THR A 3 12.23 -0.08 25.67
N THR A 4 13.26 0.74 25.76
CA THR A 4 13.61 1.72 24.73
C THR A 4 13.96 1.02 23.40
N GLU A 5 14.52 -0.17 23.46
CA GLU A 5 14.87 -0.99 22.31
C GLU A 5 13.60 -1.43 21.55
N GLN A 6 12.58 -1.96 22.24
CA GLN A 6 11.29 -2.30 21.62
C GLN A 6 10.63 -1.11 20.92
N ILE A 7 10.72 0.08 21.54
CA ILE A 7 10.18 1.30 20.94
C ILE A 7 10.94 1.68 19.68
N LYS A 8 12.27 1.55 19.70
CA LYS A 8 13.14 1.83 18.57
C LYS A 8 12.85 0.86 17.41
N ASP A 9 12.79 -0.43 17.69
CA ASP A 9 12.52 -1.46 16.69
C ASP A 9 11.16 -1.25 16.01
N LEU A 10 10.13 -0.92 16.81
CA LEU A 10 8.80 -0.62 16.28
C LEU A 10 8.81 0.64 15.41
N ARG A 11 9.57 1.67 15.81
CA ARG A 11 9.76 2.88 15.00
C ARG A 11 10.53 2.60 13.72
N ASP A 12 11.60 1.85 13.78
CA ASP A 12 12.43 1.54 12.61
C ASP A 12 11.63 0.72 11.58
N LYS A 13 10.74 -0.17 12.07
CA LYS A 13 9.84 -0.95 11.21
C LYS A 13 8.67 -0.14 10.63
N THR A 14 8.15 0.85 11.35
CA THR A 14 6.92 1.56 10.96
C THR A 14 7.13 2.99 10.45
N GLY A 15 8.27 3.60 10.80
CA GLY A 15 8.54 5.02 10.54
C GLY A 15 7.68 6.00 11.38
N VAL A 16 6.83 5.49 12.25
CA VAL A 16 5.91 6.30 13.09
C VAL A 16 6.68 6.92 14.27
N SER A 17 6.16 8.02 14.84
CA SER A 17 6.84 8.73 15.92
C SER A 17 7.07 7.86 17.17
N ILE A 18 8.17 8.11 17.90
CA ILE A 18 8.52 7.44 19.16
C ILE A 18 7.34 7.44 20.15
N MET A 19 6.63 8.55 20.27
CA MET A 19 5.47 8.69 21.16
C MET A 19 4.33 7.74 20.79
N GLN A 20 4.05 7.59 19.50
CA GLN A 20 3.01 6.71 19.02
C GLN A 20 3.42 5.24 19.15
N CYS A 21 4.69 4.91 18.88
CA CYS A 21 5.22 3.56 19.07
C CYS A 21 5.18 3.16 20.54
N LYS A 22 5.62 4.04 21.46
CA LYS A 22 5.53 3.81 22.89
C LYS A 22 4.09 3.53 23.33
N LYS A 23 3.14 4.41 22.93
CA LYS A 23 1.74 4.24 23.27
C LYS A 23 1.16 2.93 22.72
N ALA A 24 1.47 2.57 21.48
CA ALA A 24 1.00 1.33 20.89
C ALA A 24 1.51 0.10 21.65
N LEU A 25 2.78 0.11 22.07
CA LEU A 25 3.34 -0.95 22.93
C LEU A 25 2.69 -0.99 24.32
N GLU A 26 2.39 0.17 24.91
CA GLU A 26 1.66 0.26 26.20
C GLU A 26 0.26 -0.35 26.06
N ASP A 27 -0.48 0.05 25.03
CA ASP A 27 -1.83 -0.43 24.75
C ASP A 27 -1.86 -1.94 24.39
N ALA A 28 -0.75 -2.46 23.84
CA ALA A 28 -0.54 -3.87 23.51
C ALA A 28 0.06 -4.70 24.65
N GLY A 29 0.26 -4.14 25.85
CA GLY A 29 0.89 -4.85 26.97
C GLY A 29 2.34 -5.30 26.71
N GLY A 30 3.05 -4.66 25.77
CA GLY A 30 4.41 -4.99 25.35
C GLY A 30 4.51 -5.99 24.20
N ASP A 31 3.38 -6.48 23.68
CA ASP A 31 3.33 -7.35 22.51
C ASP A 31 3.60 -6.54 21.24
N PHE A 32 4.68 -6.92 20.52
CA PHE A 32 5.15 -6.21 19.35
C PHE A 32 4.19 -6.34 18.14
N GLU A 33 3.66 -7.55 17.92
CA GLU A 33 2.76 -7.81 16.80
C GLU A 33 1.40 -7.13 17.02
N GLN A 34 0.88 -7.16 18.24
CA GLN A 34 -0.31 -6.40 18.59
C GLN A 34 -0.10 -4.89 18.45
N ALA A 35 1.06 -4.37 18.85
CA ALA A 35 1.39 -2.95 18.68
C ALA A 35 1.41 -2.54 17.20
N LEU A 36 1.93 -3.40 16.31
CA LEU A 36 1.86 -3.20 14.86
C LEU A 36 0.42 -3.14 14.35
N VAL A 37 -0.43 -4.05 14.79
CA VAL A 37 -1.86 -4.06 14.44
C VAL A 37 -2.56 -2.78 14.89
N LEU A 38 -2.28 -2.32 16.12
CA LEU A 38 -2.84 -1.07 16.67
C LEU A 38 -2.39 0.16 15.86
N LEU A 39 -1.11 0.20 15.47
CA LEU A 39 -0.60 1.30 14.62
C LEU A 39 -1.24 1.27 13.23
N LYS A 40 -1.38 0.10 12.60
CA LYS A 40 -2.08 -0.04 11.31
C LYS A 40 -3.51 0.47 11.39
N LYS A 41 -4.27 0.05 12.42
CA LYS A 41 -5.64 0.50 12.63
C LYS A 41 -5.72 2.02 12.81
N LYS A 42 -4.85 2.58 13.65
CA LYS A 42 -4.78 4.02 13.88
C LYS A 42 -4.41 4.79 12.60
N GLY A 43 -3.52 4.24 11.77
CA GLY A 43 -3.17 4.80 10.48
C GLY A 43 -4.36 4.88 9.54
N ALA A 44 -5.14 3.82 9.44
CA ALA A 44 -6.35 3.79 8.62
C ALA A 44 -7.39 4.81 9.13
N GLU A 45 -7.58 4.94 10.46
CA GLU A 45 -8.48 5.95 11.04
C GLU A 45 -8.03 7.38 10.72
N ILE A 46 -6.72 7.66 10.80
CA ILE A 46 -6.16 8.98 10.46
C ILE A 46 -6.31 9.25 8.97
N ALA A 47 -6.05 8.27 8.11
CA ALA A 47 -6.23 8.38 6.67
C ALA A 47 -7.69 8.68 6.31
N GLY A 48 -8.65 7.97 6.93
CA GLY A 48 -10.08 8.23 6.74
C GLY A 48 -10.50 9.65 7.15
N LYS A 49 -10.00 10.18 8.28
CA LYS A 49 -10.28 11.55 8.74
C LYS A 49 -9.67 12.64 7.84
N LYS A 50 -8.73 12.28 6.97
CA LYS A 50 -8.03 13.20 6.05
C LYS A 50 -8.48 13.05 4.61
N SER A 51 -9.44 12.15 4.32
CA SER A 51 -9.92 11.85 2.96
C SER A 51 -10.39 13.10 2.21
N ASP A 52 -11.02 14.03 2.91
CA ASP A 52 -11.64 15.23 2.33
C ASP A 52 -10.71 16.44 2.21
N ARG A 53 -9.41 16.26 2.59
CA ARG A 53 -8.44 17.35 2.50
C ARG A 53 -7.93 17.51 1.07
N ASP A 54 -7.70 18.75 0.67
CA ASP A 54 -7.15 19.09 -0.64
C ASP A 54 -5.67 18.70 -0.74
N LEU A 55 -5.28 18.26 -1.94
CA LEU A 55 -3.91 17.95 -2.30
C LEU A 55 -3.32 19.13 -3.07
N GLY A 56 -2.46 19.91 -2.43
CA GLY A 56 -1.88 21.12 -3.02
C GLY A 56 -0.45 20.96 -3.54
N ALA A 57 0.22 19.84 -3.24
CA ALA A 57 1.60 19.59 -3.57
C ALA A 57 1.86 18.11 -3.88
N GLY A 58 3.04 17.80 -4.39
CA GLY A 58 3.45 16.43 -4.69
C GLY A 58 4.76 16.37 -5.45
N ILE A 59 5.17 15.17 -5.78
CA ILE A 59 6.35 14.90 -6.60
C ILE A 59 6.04 13.84 -7.65
N VAL A 60 6.81 13.89 -8.74
CA VAL A 60 6.93 12.77 -9.68
C VAL A 60 8.28 12.12 -9.46
N GLN A 61 8.29 10.83 -9.22
CA GLN A 61 9.52 10.08 -9.01
C GLN A 61 9.62 8.95 -10.02
N ALA A 62 10.83 8.74 -10.57
CA ALA A 62 11.12 7.65 -11.49
C ALA A 62 12.05 6.62 -10.86
N TYR A 63 11.85 5.37 -11.26
CA TYR A 63 12.77 4.27 -11.04
C TYR A 63 13.10 3.62 -12.39
N ILE A 64 14.39 3.51 -12.69
CA ILE A 64 14.88 2.73 -13.83
C ILE A 64 15.69 1.56 -13.29
N HIS A 65 15.31 0.36 -13.71
CA HIS A 65 16.03 -0.85 -13.30
C HIS A 65 17.45 -0.86 -13.89
N THR A 66 18.40 -1.46 -13.17
CA THR A 66 19.82 -1.47 -13.54
C THR A 66 20.08 -2.09 -14.92
N SER A 67 19.19 -2.99 -15.39
CA SER A 67 19.26 -3.53 -16.76
C SER A 67 18.92 -2.51 -17.85
N GLY A 68 18.30 -1.36 -17.49
CA GLY A 68 17.78 -0.37 -18.43
C GLY A 68 16.53 -0.81 -19.21
N GLU A 69 16.03 -2.03 -19.01
CA GLU A 69 14.93 -2.61 -19.80
C GLU A 69 13.54 -2.37 -19.19
N VAL A 70 13.48 -1.95 -17.93
CA VAL A 70 12.25 -1.68 -17.19
C VAL A 70 12.38 -0.40 -16.40
N GLY A 71 11.34 0.42 -16.44
CA GLY A 71 11.25 1.64 -15.63
C GLY A 71 9.82 1.99 -15.31
N ALA A 72 9.63 2.79 -14.28
CA ALA A 72 8.33 3.32 -13.90
C ALA A 72 8.44 4.76 -13.42
N MET A 73 7.35 5.50 -13.53
CA MET A 73 7.17 6.82 -12.93
C MET A 73 5.89 6.83 -12.12
N VAL A 74 5.90 7.51 -10.98
CA VAL A 74 4.78 7.59 -10.05
C VAL A 74 4.60 9.02 -9.57
N GLU A 75 3.37 9.49 -9.52
CA GLU A 75 2.96 10.72 -8.83
C GLU A 75 2.64 10.38 -7.37
N LEU A 76 3.26 11.10 -6.42
CA LEU A 76 2.90 11.03 -5.01
C LEU A 76 2.49 12.42 -4.54
N TRP A 77 1.25 12.55 -4.05
CA TRP A 77 0.62 13.80 -3.68
C TRP A 77 0.55 13.96 -2.16
N CYS A 78 0.64 15.20 -1.67
CA CYS A 78 0.48 15.59 -0.27
C CYS A 78 -0.21 16.96 -0.18
N GLU A 79 -0.46 17.44 1.06
CA GLU A 79 -1.16 18.71 1.28
C GLU A 79 -0.23 19.91 1.01
N THR A 80 1.06 19.84 1.42
CA THR A 80 2.00 20.98 1.38
C THR A 80 3.30 20.68 0.63
N ASP A 81 3.91 21.74 0.11
CA ASP A 81 5.23 21.70 -0.52
C ASP A 81 6.35 21.37 0.50
N PHE A 82 6.13 21.62 1.77
CA PHE A 82 7.06 21.25 2.84
C PHE A 82 7.24 19.73 2.91
N VAL A 83 6.14 18.97 2.89
CA VAL A 83 6.18 17.51 2.84
C VAL A 83 6.72 17.01 1.50
N ALA A 84 6.29 17.59 0.39
CA ALA A 84 6.77 17.22 -0.95
C ALA A 84 8.30 17.33 -1.11
N LYS A 85 8.93 18.29 -0.42
CA LYS A 85 10.40 18.50 -0.44
C LYS A 85 11.16 17.59 0.52
N ASN A 86 10.47 16.88 1.43
CA ASN A 86 11.10 16.02 2.43
C ASN A 86 11.75 14.79 1.77
N GLU A 87 13.00 14.49 2.15
CA GLU A 87 13.76 13.36 1.57
C GLU A 87 13.10 11.99 1.82
N GLU A 88 12.45 11.79 2.95
CA GLU A 88 11.74 10.54 3.24
C GLU A 88 10.46 10.40 2.40
N PHE A 89 9.81 11.51 2.04
CA PHE A 89 8.68 11.51 1.12
C PHE A 89 9.14 11.15 -0.31
N LYS A 90 10.28 11.67 -0.74
CA LYS A 90 10.91 11.31 -2.01
C LYS A 90 11.33 9.84 -2.04
N ALA A 91 11.90 9.34 -0.95
CA ALA A 91 12.28 7.94 -0.81
C ALA A 91 11.06 7.01 -0.90
N LEU A 92 9.94 7.38 -0.26
CA LEU A 92 8.67 6.65 -0.39
C LEU A 92 8.19 6.60 -1.85
N ALA A 93 8.21 7.72 -2.56
CA ALA A 93 7.80 7.77 -3.96
C ALA A 93 8.72 6.91 -4.84
N TYR A 94 10.03 6.90 -4.57
CA TYR A 94 11.00 6.04 -5.25
C TYR A 94 10.73 4.55 -5.00
N ASP A 95 10.43 4.17 -3.77
CA ASP A 95 10.09 2.80 -3.41
C ASP A 95 8.79 2.33 -4.08
N ILE A 96 7.79 3.21 -4.20
CA ILE A 96 6.55 2.94 -4.94
C ILE A 96 6.84 2.81 -6.45
N ALA A 97 7.69 3.66 -7.03
CA ALA A 97 8.07 3.53 -8.44
C ALA A 97 8.81 2.20 -8.71
N MET A 98 9.67 1.77 -7.78
CA MET A 98 10.34 0.47 -7.83
C MET A 98 9.34 -0.69 -7.76
N GLN A 99 8.35 -0.61 -6.88
CA GLN A 99 7.25 -1.58 -6.78
C GLN A 99 6.51 -1.70 -8.11
N VAL A 100 6.09 -0.58 -8.71
CA VAL A 100 5.40 -0.56 -10.01
C VAL A 100 6.25 -1.20 -11.10
N ALA A 101 7.55 -0.89 -11.15
CA ALA A 101 8.46 -1.48 -12.13
C ALA A 101 8.54 -3.01 -11.98
N ALA A 102 8.59 -3.51 -10.74
CA ALA A 102 8.76 -4.94 -10.45
C ALA A 102 7.47 -5.75 -10.64
N THR A 103 6.32 -5.26 -10.17
CA THR A 103 5.10 -6.06 -10.01
C THR A 103 4.05 -5.83 -11.10
N ARG A 104 4.20 -4.83 -11.96
CA ARG A 104 3.27 -4.49 -13.07
C ARG A 104 1.82 -4.29 -12.61
N PRO A 105 1.52 -3.49 -11.61
CA PRO A 105 0.14 -3.25 -11.23
C PRO A 105 -0.61 -2.58 -12.38
N GLU A 106 -1.88 -2.95 -12.55
CA GLU A 106 -2.79 -2.38 -13.56
C GLU A 106 -3.68 -1.31 -12.93
N PHE A 107 -4.02 -1.48 -11.66
CA PHE A 107 -4.90 -0.61 -10.90
C PHE A 107 -4.19 -0.06 -9.66
N LYS A 108 -4.56 1.14 -9.25
CA LYS A 108 -4.05 1.73 -8.01
C LYS A 108 -4.73 1.13 -6.79
N SER A 109 -6.08 1.07 -6.83
CA SER A 109 -6.93 0.57 -5.75
C SER A 109 -8.00 -0.38 -6.30
N MET A 110 -8.68 -1.11 -5.43
CA MET A 110 -9.83 -1.96 -5.80
C MET A 110 -10.99 -1.16 -6.40
N ASP A 111 -11.11 0.12 -6.03
CA ASP A 111 -12.15 1.02 -6.56
C ASP A 111 -11.89 1.41 -8.03
N ASP A 112 -10.64 1.31 -8.49
CA ASP A 112 -10.28 1.60 -9.89
C ASP A 112 -10.54 0.39 -10.82
N VAL A 113 -10.88 -0.78 -10.28
CA VAL A 113 -11.24 -1.97 -11.07
C VAL A 113 -12.67 -1.82 -11.59
N ASP A 114 -12.80 -1.65 -12.89
CA ASP A 114 -14.12 -1.50 -13.51
C ASP A 114 -14.94 -2.79 -13.47
N GLU A 115 -16.27 -2.65 -13.56
CA GLU A 115 -17.19 -3.79 -13.55
C GLU A 115 -16.95 -4.74 -14.74
N SER A 116 -16.51 -4.23 -15.90
CA SER A 116 -16.21 -5.06 -17.07
C SER A 116 -15.03 -6.00 -16.81
N ALA A 117 -14.00 -5.52 -16.10
CA ALA A 117 -12.87 -6.36 -15.70
C ALA A 117 -13.31 -7.45 -14.69
N LYS A 118 -14.16 -7.08 -13.73
CA LYS A 118 -14.73 -8.03 -12.76
C LYS A 118 -15.59 -9.09 -13.43
N ASP A 119 -16.44 -8.69 -14.38
CA ASP A 119 -17.31 -9.61 -15.12
C ASP A 119 -16.51 -10.61 -15.95
N LYS A 120 -15.46 -10.15 -16.65
CA LYS A 120 -14.55 -11.05 -17.39
C LYS A 120 -13.85 -12.06 -16.49
N ALA A 121 -13.34 -11.59 -15.34
CA ALA A 121 -12.72 -12.48 -14.37
C ALA A 121 -13.73 -13.49 -13.83
N LYS A 122 -14.97 -13.04 -13.56
CA LYS A 122 -16.08 -13.88 -13.10
C LYS A 122 -16.39 -14.99 -14.10
N GLU A 123 -16.55 -14.66 -15.39
CA GLU A 123 -16.81 -15.66 -16.44
C GLU A 123 -15.72 -16.75 -16.52
N VAL A 124 -14.45 -16.36 -16.33
CA VAL A 124 -13.32 -17.30 -16.31
C VAL A 124 -13.41 -18.23 -15.10
N PHE A 125 -13.59 -17.67 -13.90
CA PHE A 125 -13.60 -18.44 -12.66
C PHE A 125 -14.87 -19.28 -12.48
N GLU A 126 -16.03 -18.86 -13.01
CA GLU A 126 -17.27 -19.65 -12.98
C GLU A 126 -17.08 -21.00 -13.69
N LYS A 127 -16.37 -21.04 -14.82
CA LYS A 127 -16.06 -22.28 -15.53
C LYS A 127 -15.20 -23.24 -14.70
N GLU A 128 -14.32 -22.71 -13.85
CA GLU A 128 -13.48 -23.53 -12.97
C GLU A 128 -14.26 -24.10 -11.76
N LEU A 129 -15.45 -23.58 -11.51
CA LEU A 129 -16.31 -24.02 -10.40
C LEU A 129 -17.33 -25.08 -10.81
N GLU A 130 -17.29 -25.56 -12.04
CA GLU A 130 -18.12 -26.68 -12.48
C GLU A 130 -17.85 -27.92 -11.61
N GLY A 131 -18.93 -28.52 -11.08
CA GLY A 131 -18.83 -29.67 -10.17
C GLY A 131 -18.63 -29.35 -8.68
N LYS A 132 -18.52 -28.08 -8.28
CA LYS A 132 -18.51 -27.69 -6.87
C LYS A 132 -19.94 -27.56 -6.31
N PRO A 133 -20.15 -27.77 -4.98
CA PRO A 133 -21.45 -27.56 -4.35
C PRO A 133 -21.95 -26.12 -4.52
N ASP A 134 -23.23 -25.93 -4.88
CA ASP A 134 -23.79 -24.61 -5.20
C ASP A 134 -23.75 -23.64 -4.02
N ASN A 135 -23.88 -24.12 -2.80
CA ASN A 135 -23.79 -23.31 -1.58
C ASN A 135 -22.40 -22.70 -1.32
N LEU A 136 -21.36 -23.24 -1.94
CA LEU A 136 -19.98 -22.74 -1.79
C LEU A 136 -19.48 -21.97 -3.02
N LYS A 137 -20.13 -22.12 -4.17
CA LYS A 137 -19.69 -21.50 -5.43
C LYS A 137 -19.53 -20.00 -5.30
N ALA A 138 -20.51 -19.30 -4.74
CA ALA A 138 -20.47 -17.85 -4.60
C ALA A 138 -19.28 -17.37 -3.76
N GLN A 139 -19.04 -18.01 -2.61
CA GLN A 139 -17.93 -17.67 -1.72
C GLN A 139 -16.55 -17.96 -2.36
N ILE A 140 -16.43 -19.11 -3.04
CA ILE A 140 -15.18 -19.48 -3.73
C ILE A 140 -14.91 -18.51 -4.88
N LEU A 141 -15.95 -18.15 -5.65
CA LEU A 141 -15.84 -17.22 -6.77
C LEU A 141 -15.36 -15.85 -6.29
N GLU A 142 -16.01 -15.29 -5.27
CA GLU A 142 -15.62 -14.02 -4.67
C GLU A 142 -14.18 -14.06 -4.17
N GLY A 143 -13.78 -15.13 -3.47
CA GLY A 143 -12.41 -15.33 -3.01
C GLY A 143 -11.39 -15.37 -4.14
N LYS A 144 -11.71 -16.06 -5.25
CA LYS A 144 -10.84 -16.11 -6.43
C LYS A 144 -10.72 -14.76 -7.13
N ILE A 145 -11.82 -14.04 -7.33
CA ILE A 145 -11.84 -12.70 -7.92
C ILE A 145 -11.01 -11.74 -7.08
N ASN A 146 -11.21 -11.73 -5.76
CA ASN A 146 -10.45 -10.89 -4.85
C ASN A 146 -8.95 -11.24 -4.87
N ALA A 147 -8.59 -12.51 -4.88
CA ALA A 147 -7.20 -12.95 -4.96
C ALA A 147 -6.54 -12.50 -6.29
N TYR A 148 -7.26 -12.65 -7.41
CA TYR A 148 -6.80 -12.24 -8.73
C TYR A 148 -6.51 -10.75 -8.83
N PHE A 149 -7.46 -9.90 -8.41
CA PHE A 149 -7.26 -8.46 -8.45
C PHE A 149 -6.26 -7.96 -7.42
N LYS A 150 -6.09 -8.67 -6.31
CA LYS A 150 -5.10 -8.31 -5.29
C LYS A 150 -3.67 -8.25 -5.85
N GLU A 151 -3.35 -9.12 -6.82
CA GLU A 151 -2.04 -9.10 -7.48
C GLU A 151 -1.90 -7.92 -8.46
N MET A 152 -3.01 -7.44 -9.03
CA MET A 152 -3.03 -6.35 -10.01
C MET A 152 -3.20 -4.96 -9.38
N VAL A 153 -3.64 -4.89 -8.13
CA VAL A 153 -3.92 -3.65 -7.42
C VAL A 153 -2.72 -3.22 -6.58
N LEU A 154 -2.08 -2.11 -6.96
CA LEU A 154 -0.86 -1.61 -6.34
C LEU A 154 -0.95 -1.50 -4.81
N LEU A 155 -2.04 -0.93 -4.28
CA LEU A 155 -2.21 -0.74 -2.84
C LEU A 155 -2.32 -2.05 -2.06
N GLU A 156 -2.82 -3.14 -2.69
CA GLU A 156 -2.99 -4.45 -2.07
C GLU A 156 -1.72 -5.30 -2.09
N GLN A 157 -0.76 -4.96 -2.95
CA GLN A 157 0.45 -5.74 -3.11
C GLN A 157 1.34 -5.68 -1.86
N PRO A 158 1.97 -6.80 -1.46
CA PRO A 158 3.06 -6.78 -0.49
C PRO A 158 4.24 -5.98 -1.07
N PHE A 159 4.91 -5.23 -0.20
CA PHE A 159 6.06 -4.43 -0.62
C PHE A 159 7.27 -5.32 -0.95
N ILE A 160 7.89 -5.12 -2.09
CA ILE A 160 8.98 -5.97 -2.59
C ILE A 160 10.23 -6.02 -1.71
N LYS A 161 10.45 -5.02 -0.84
CA LYS A 161 11.56 -4.99 0.12
C LYS A 161 11.18 -5.51 1.51
N ASP A 162 9.88 -5.60 1.81
CA ASP A 162 9.33 -6.08 3.09
C ASP A 162 7.93 -6.63 2.86
N ASP A 163 7.80 -7.93 2.65
CA ASP A 163 6.54 -8.62 2.38
C ASP A 163 5.57 -8.64 3.57
N GLY A 164 6.04 -8.27 4.77
CA GLY A 164 5.22 -8.10 5.96
C GLY A 164 4.29 -6.88 5.93
N ILE A 165 4.48 -5.95 4.98
CA ILE A 165 3.64 -4.76 4.80
C ILE A 165 3.15 -4.62 3.36
N THR A 166 1.98 -4.00 3.18
CA THR A 166 1.46 -3.65 1.86
C THR A 166 1.81 -2.22 1.48
N VAL A 167 1.70 -1.88 0.19
CA VAL A 167 1.83 -0.49 -0.27
C VAL A 167 0.81 0.42 0.42
N ALA A 168 -0.43 -0.04 0.66
CA ALA A 168 -1.42 0.69 1.46
C ALA A 168 -0.92 0.98 2.88
N THR A 169 -0.22 0.02 3.51
CA THR A 169 0.38 0.23 4.82
C THR A 169 1.49 1.29 4.77
N MET A 170 2.32 1.31 3.73
CA MET A 170 3.35 2.34 3.54
C MET A 170 2.73 3.74 3.45
N ILE A 171 1.66 3.91 2.67
CA ILE A 171 0.92 5.18 2.56
C ILE A 171 0.32 5.57 3.91
N SER A 172 -0.31 4.64 4.62
CA SER A 172 -0.89 4.88 5.96
C SER A 172 0.17 5.34 6.97
N ASN A 173 1.34 4.70 6.96
CA ASN A 173 2.47 5.09 7.80
C ASN A 173 2.98 6.50 7.45
N ALA A 174 3.04 6.83 6.15
CA ALA A 174 3.41 8.17 5.69
C ALA A 174 2.42 9.23 6.16
N ILE A 175 1.11 8.97 6.08
CA ILE A 175 0.05 9.86 6.59
C ILE A 175 0.23 10.10 8.11
N GLN A 176 0.55 9.06 8.87
CA GLN A 176 0.82 9.19 10.31
C GLN A 176 2.10 10.00 10.59
N LYS A 177 3.15 9.74 9.80
CA LYS A 177 4.46 10.36 9.98
C LYS A 177 4.44 11.85 9.67
N PHE A 178 3.91 12.22 8.50
CA PHE A 178 3.89 13.59 8.01
C PHE A 178 2.70 14.40 8.56
N GLY A 179 1.69 13.72 9.08
CA GLY A 179 0.48 14.38 9.56
C GLY A 179 -0.38 14.98 8.43
N GLU A 180 -0.12 14.62 7.17
CA GLU A 180 -0.82 15.09 5.98
C GLU A 180 -1.49 13.94 5.23
N LYS A 181 -2.50 14.25 4.41
CA LYS A 181 -3.03 13.33 3.41
C LYS A 181 -1.92 13.02 2.40
N VAL A 182 -1.72 11.74 2.13
CA VAL A 182 -0.77 11.24 1.11
C VAL A 182 -1.51 10.30 0.19
N VAL A 183 -1.38 10.50 -1.11
CA VAL A 183 -2.09 9.70 -2.13
C VAL A 183 -1.17 9.41 -3.31
N ILE A 184 -1.17 8.17 -3.77
CA ILE A 184 -0.59 7.81 -5.06
C ILE A 184 -1.52 8.37 -6.16
N GLY A 185 -0.99 9.18 -7.05
CA GLY A 185 -1.68 9.68 -8.22
C GLY A 185 -1.65 8.67 -9.38
N LYS A 186 -1.16 9.13 -10.52
CA LYS A 186 -0.94 8.27 -11.69
C LYS A 186 0.40 7.56 -11.58
N PHE A 187 0.48 6.41 -12.23
CA PHE A 187 1.75 5.75 -12.48
C PHE A 187 1.78 5.19 -13.90
N VAL A 188 2.98 5.00 -14.41
CA VAL A 188 3.23 4.41 -15.73
C VAL A 188 4.44 3.51 -15.65
N ARG A 189 4.39 2.39 -16.34
CA ARG A 189 5.49 1.44 -16.46
C ARG A 189 5.87 1.28 -17.93
N PHE A 190 7.16 1.32 -18.19
CA PHE A 190 7.75 1.02 -19.49
C PHE A 190 8.60 -0.25 -19.42
N THR A 191 8.56 -1.03 -20.46
CA THR A 191 9.44 -2.20 -20.61
C THR A 191 9.75 -2.41 -22.08
N THR A 192 10.99 -2.79 -22.35
CA THR A 192 11.43 -3.25 -23.68
C THR A 192 11.34 -4.79 -23.81
N LYS A 193 10.98 -5.47 -22.70
CA LYS A 193 10.72 -6.92 -22.71
C LYS A 193 9.26 -7.17 -23.03
N SER A 194 9.02 -8.05 -23.98
CA SER A 194 7.72 -8.63 -24.33
C SER A 194 7.31 -9.71 -23.32
#